data_c441d69b0a4eefe23d2fc1c5eb57e3c5
#
_entry.id   c441d69b0a4eefe23d2fc1c5eb57e3c5
#
_cell.length_a   1.000
_cell.length_b   1.000
_cell.length_c   1.000
_cell.angle_alpha   90.00
_cell.angle_beta   90.00
_cell.angle_gamma   90.00
#
_symmetry.space_group_name_H-M   'P 1'
#
loop_
_entity.id
_entity.type
_entity.pdbx_description
1 polymer ?
#
loop_
_entity_poly.entity_id
_entity_poly.type
_entity_poly.pdbx_seq_one_letter_code
_entity_poly.pdbx_strand_id
1 'polypeptide(L)'
;MGLLDRIAPRRSDSELTRAPSAAVGDPVFATKALRKFLTSLTSRESPVLLDLGPVVGSNVSFFGEQLGCKIFVEDIYADLDRHVRGGKVDELPAFLEKRFPQKEGAVDGILCWDMLDYLDRRAAQALAGQLTRVLRPDGALLAFFGTAQPREARYTKYIIVNEVNLRYRTYAAARGRQAACSTATSSGSSPDCVSRIPSF
;
A
#
# COMPACT_ATOMS: atom_id res chain seq x y z
N MET A 1 -5.47 60.74 -31.63
CA MET A 1 -4.66 59.62 -32.14
C MET A 1 -4.41 58.68 -30.99
N GLY A 2 -5.22 57.65 -30.88
CA GLY A 2 -5.17 56.71 -29.77
C GLY A 2 -4.41 55.44 -30.16
N LEU A 3 -3.49 55.08 -29.32
CA LEU A 3 -2.77 53.83 -29.40
C LEU A 3 -3.47 52.79 -28.53
N LEU A 4 -4.21 51.86 -29.14
CA LEU A 4 -4.79 50.69 -28.47
C LEU A 4 -3.74 49.60 -28.37
N ASP A 5 -3.20 49.44 -27.18
CA ASP A 5 -2.29 48.36 -26.84
C ASP A 5 -3.10 47.08 -26.67
N ARG A 6 -2.75 46.05 -27.45
CA ARG A 6 -3.35 44.73 -27.45
C ARG A 6 -2.79 43.93 -26.26
N ILE A 7 -3.56 43.77 -25.23
CA ILE A 7 -3.28 42.83 -24.16
C ILE A 7 -3.76 41.43 -24.61
N ALA A 8 -2.81 40.55 -24.93
CA ALA A 8 -3.08 39.17 -25.19
C ALA A 8 -3.40 38.46 -23.84
N PRO A 9 -4.43 37.59 -23.76
CA PRO A 9 -4.71 36.86 -22.52
C PRO A 9 -3.62 35.83 -22.26
N ARG A 10 -3.00 35.91 -21.08
CA ARG A 10 -2.16 34.85 -20.53
C ARG A 10 -2.97 33.58 -20.42
N ARG A 11 -2.53 32.53 -21.11
CA ARG A 11 -2.99 31.16 -20.89
C ARG A 11 -2.67 30.79 -19.45
N SER A 12 -3.68 30.51 -18.66
CA SER A 12 -3.57 29.95 -17.34
C SER A 12 -3.11 28.49 -17.46
N ASP A 13 -1.93 28.20 -16.90
CA ASP A 13 -1.45 26.84 -16.66
C ASP A 13 -2.31 26.19 -15.55
N SER A 14 -3.46 25.66 -15.96
CA SER A 14 -4.31 24.81 -15.13
C SER A 14 -4.56 23.47 -15.81
N GLU A 15 -3.45 22.80 -16.19
CA GLU A 15 -3.50 21.48 -16.83
C GLU A 15 -2.60 20.48 -16.11
N LEU A 16 -2.84 20.37 -14.81
CA LEU A 16 -2.25 19.30 -13.99
C LEU A 16 -3.29 18.88 -12.97
N THR A 17 -4.17 18.00 -13.36
CA THR A 17 -4.85 16.94 -12.58
C THR A 17 -6.13 16.52 -13.29
N ARG A 18 -5.99 16.00 -14.49
CA ARG A 18 -7.11 15.29 -15.10
C ARG A 18 -7.24 13.95 -14.39
N ALA A 19 -8.14 13.88 -13.42
CA ALA A 19 -8.61 12.63 -12.87
C ALA A 19 -9.01 11.71 -14.04
N PRO A 20 -8.64 10.41 -14.04
CA PRO A 20 -9.07 9.52 -15.08
C PRO A 20 -10.59 9.47 -15.10
N SER A 21 -11.15 9.65 -16.30
CA SER A 21 -12.57 9.57 -16.61
C SER A 21 -13.21 8.36 -15.92
N ALA A 22 -14.29 8.58 -15.19
CA ALA A 22 -15.15 7.53 -14.64
C ALA A 22 -15.82 6.79 -15.80
N ALA A 23 -15.15 5.76 -16.32
CA ALA A 23 -15.69 4.85 -17.31
C ALA A 23 -15.58 3.42 -16.74
N VAL A 24 -16.72 2.77 -16.56
CA VAL A 24 -16.88 1.39 -16.06
C VAL A 24 -16.27 1.21 -14.66
N GLY A 25 -17.09 0.92 -13.66
CA GLY A 25 -16.70 0.89 -12.25
C GLY A 25 -15.41 0.12 -11.99
N ASP A 26 -14.57 0.66 -11.10
CA ASP A 26 -13.30 0.03 -10.73
C ASP A 26 -13.52 -1.46 -10.43
N PRO A 27 -12.64 -2.36 -10.88
CA PRO A 27 -12.82 -3.79 -10.67
C PRO A 27 -12.88 -4.13 -9.18
N VAL A 28 -13.80 -5.02 -8.84
CA VAL A 28 -14.00 -5.54 -7.48
C VAL A 28 -13.64 -7.02 -7.50
N PHE A 29 -12.89 -7.47 -6.50
CA PHE A 29 -12.59 -8.88 -6.32
C PHE A 29 -12.87 -9.32 -4.88
N ALA A 30 -13.31 -10.58 -4.76
CA ALA A 30 -13.54 -11.19 -3.46
C ALA A 30 -12.26 -11.87 -2.96
N THR A 31 -11.95 -11.68 -1.68
CA THR A 31 -10.80 -12.33 -1.04
C THR A 31 -11.15 -12.85 0.35
N LYS A 32 -10.91 -14.14 0.58
CA LYS A 32 -11.03 -14.76 1.90
C LYS A 32 -9.93 -14.28 2.86
N ALA A 33 -8.80 -13.79 2.32
CA ALA A 33 -7.68 -13.29 3.09
C ALA A 33 -8.07 -12.09 3.94
N LEU A 34 -8.82 -11.13 3.34
CA LEU A 34 -9.32 -9.98 4.08
C LEU A 34 -10.21 -10.40 5.26
N ARG A 35 -11.17 -11.30 5.04
CA ARG A 35 -12.03 -11.80 6.12
C ARG A 35 -11.23 -12.43 7.26
N LYS A 36 -10.23 -13.29 6.94
CA LYS A 36 -9.37 -13.90 7.95
C LYS A 36 -8.58 -12.85 8.73
N PHE A 37 -8.05 -11.85 8.03
CA PHE A 37 -7.35 -10.73 8.65
C PHE A 37 -8.27 -9.96 9.60
N LEU A 38 -9.46 -9.59 9.16
CA LEU A 38 -10.45 -8.88 9.97
C LEU A 38 -10.86 -9.69 11.20
N THR A 39 -11.11 -11.00 11.07
CA THR A 39 -11.43 -11.88 12.20
C THR A 39 -10.30 -11.88 13.25
N SER A 40 -9.03 -11.94 12.80
CA SER A 40 -7.90 -11.89 13.73
C SER A 40 -7.79 -10.53 14.42
N LEU A 41 -8.05 -9.44 13.70
CA LEU A 41 -7.97 -8.08 14.22
C LEU A 41 -9.08 -7.80 15.23
N THR A 42 -10.34 -8.12 14.90
CA THR A 42 -11.52 -7.84 15.73
C THR A 42 -11.68 -8.76 16.94
N SER A 43 -10.83 -9.78 17.07
CA SER A 43 -10.77 -10.58 18.32
C SER A 43 -10.21 -9.80 19.51
N ARG A 44 -9.79 -8.55 19.31
CA ARG A 44 -9.17 -7.68 20.31
C ARG A 44 -10.01 -6.43 20.53
N GLU A 45 -9.94 -5.91 21.75
CA GLU A 45 -10.50 -4.62 22.08
C GLU A 45 -9.54 -3.49 21.61
N SER A 46 -10.08 -2.53 20.85
CA SER A 46 -9.33 -1.37 20.32
C SER A 46 -8.01 -1.75 19.61
N PRO A 47 -8.05 -2.60 18.57
CA PRO A 47 -6.83 -3.09 17.94
C PRO A 47 -6.05 -1.97 17.24
N VAL A 48 -4.73 -2.10 17.25
CA VAL A 48 -3.81 -1.16 16.59
C VAL A 48 -3.49 -1.68 15.19
N LEU A 49 -3.81 -0.89 14.17
CA LEU A 49 -3.62 -1.22 12.76
C LEU A 49 -2.55 -0.31 12.14
N LEU A 50 -1.63 -0.90 11.40
CA LEU A 50 -0.65 -0.21 10.56
C LEU A 50 -1.01 -0.43 9.08
N ASP A 51 -1.31 0.64 8.35
CA ASP A 51 -1.59 0.60 6.91
C ASP A 51 -0.39 1.20 6.14
N LEU A 52 0.26 0.40 5.31
CA LEU A 52 1.43 0.80 4.51
C LEU A 52 1.05 1.41 3.16
N GLY A 53 -0.22 1.39 2.83
CA GLY A 53 -0.75 1.92 1.58
C GLY A 53 -0.95 3.44 1.60
N PRO A 54 -1.22 4.02 0.45
CA PRO A 54 -1.64 5.41 0.34
C PRO A 54 -2.95 5.63 1.09
N VAL A 55 -3.12 6.82 1.66
CA VAL A 55 -4.35 7.17 2.40
C VAL A 55 -5.59 6.95 1.52
N VAL A 56 -6.53 6.16 2.03
CA VAL A 56 -7.87 5.94 1.46
C VAL A 56 -8.89 6.24 2.56
N GLY A 57 -9.61 7.35 2.44
CA GLY A 57 -10.52 7.82 3.49
C GLY A 57 -11.57 6.79 3.91
N SER A 58 -12.16 6.05 2.94
CA SER A 58 -13.12 4.98 3.23
C SER A 58 -12.51 3.81 4.02
N ASN A 59 -11.22 3.49 3.82
CA ASN A 59 -10.55 2.48 4.62
C ASN A 59 -10.33 2.97 6.06
N VAL A 60 -9.95 4.25 6.21
CA VAL A 60 -9.78 4.86 7.54
C VAL A 60 -11.10 4.84 8.30
N SER A 61 -12.22 5.23 7.67
CA SER A 61 -13.55 5.15 8.31
C SER A 61 -13.95 3.70 8.61
N PHE A 62 -13.69 2.76 7.69
CA PHE A 62 -14.01 1.35 7.91
C PHE A 62 -13.29 0.78 9.14
N PHE A 63 -11.99 0.97 9.25
CA PHE A 63 -11.22 0.44 10.38
C PHE A 63 -11.43 1.26 11.67
N GLY A 64 -11.44 2.59 11.56
CA GLY A 64 -11.55 3.46 12.73
C GLY A 64 -12.96 3.51 13.31
N GLU A 65 -13.96 3.80 12.47
CA GLU A 65 -15.33 4.04 12.93
C GLU A 65 -16.14 2.75 13.08
N GLN A 66 -16.00 1.80 12.12
CA GLN A 66 -16.81 0.57 12.14
C GLN A 66 -16.18 -0.54 12.99
N LEU A 67 -14.84 -0.64 13.02
CA LEU A 67 -14.14 -1.70 13.73
C LEU A 67 -13.42 -1.22 15.01
N GLY A 68 -13.48 0.08 15.31
CA GLY A 68 -12.87 0.64 16.53
C GLY A 68 -11.34 0.55 16.57
N CYS A 69 -10.67 0.43 15.43
CA CYS A 69 -9.21 0.32 15.36
C CYS A 69 -8.54 1.67 15.57
N LYS A 70 -7.42 1.67 16.28
CA LYS A 70 -6.46 2.77 16.21
C LYS A 70 -5.59 2.57 14.95
N ILE A 71 -5.79 3.39 13.93
CA ILE A 71 -5.10 3.23 12.65
C ILE A 71 -3.93 4.22 12.50
N PHE A 72 -2.79 3.70 12.05
CA PHE A 72 -1.63 4.46 11.56
C PHE A 72 -1.48 4.21 10.06
N VAL A 73 -1.52 5.27 9.25
CA VAL A 73 -1.30 5.19 7.81
C VAL A 73 0.11 5.70 7.51
N GLU A 74 0.96 4.84 6.97
CA GLU A 74 2.38 5.06 6.77
C GLU A 74 2.77 4.96 5.28
N ASP A 75 2.17 5.67 4.43
CA ASP A 75 2.31 5.65 2.96
C ASP A 75 3.74 5.36 2.45
N ILE A 76 4.13 4.09 2.39
CA ILE A 76 5.47 3.65 1.93
C ILE A 76 5.63 3.86 0.42
N TYR A 77 4.53 3.93 -0.35
CA TYR A 77 4.63 4.28 -1.76
C TYR A 77 5.14 5.70 -1.97
N ALA A 78 4.70 6.65 -1.16
CA ALA A 78 5.20 8.01 -1.21
C ALA A 78 6.69 8.08 -0.85
N ASP A 79 7.14 7.28 0.12
CA ASP A 79 8.55 7.19 0.48
C ASP A 79 9.39 6.59 -0.66
N LEU A 80 8.92 5.49 -1.26
CA LEU A 80 9.56 4.86 -2.42
C LEU A 80 9.64 5.84 -3.61
N ASP A 81 8.52 6.49 -3.97
CA ASP A 81 8.44 7.43 -5.10
C ASP A 81 9.43 8.59 -4.91
N ARG A 82 9.54 9.12 -3.69
CA ARG A 82 10.50 10.18 -3.34
C ARG A 82 11.95 9.72 -3.52
N HIS A 83 12.32 8.52 -3.09
CA HIS A 83 13.67 7.98 -3.26
C HIS A 83 14.00 7.73 -4.73
N VAL A 84 13.04 7.18 -5.50
CA VAL A 84 13.22 6.94 -6.93
C VAL A 84 13.42 8.25 -7.69
N ARG A 85 12.56 9.25 -7.48
CA ARG A 85 12.66 10.56 -8.14
C ARG A 85 13.92 11.33 -7.74
N GLY A 86 14.36 11.14 -6.51
CA GLY A 86 15.59 11.75 -6.00
C GLY A 86 16.88 11.00 -6.39
N GLY A 87 16.80 9.88 -7.10
CA GLY A 87 17.97 9.05 -7.44
C GLY A 87 18.63 8.39 -6.23
N LYS A 88 17.89 8.18 -5.13
CA LYS A 88 18.38 7.73 -3.83
C LYS A 88 17.84 6.35 -3.42
N VAL A 89 17.58 5.49 -4.40
CA VAL A 89 17.01 4.16 -4.15
C VAL A 89 17.91 3.32 -3.25
N ASP A 90 19.23 3.48 -3.36
CA ASP A 90 20.20 2.77 -2.53
C ASP A 90 20.15 3.18 -1.04
N GLU A 91 19.61 4.35 -0.71
CA GLU A 91 19.39 4.81 0.67
C GLU A 91 18.11 4.23 1.29
N LEU A 92 17.18 3.71 0.46
CA LEU A 92 15.87 3.23 0.89
C LEU A 92 15.92 2.13 1.98
N PRO A 93 16.80 1.11 1.91
CA PRO A 93 16.89 0.10 2.97
C PRO A 93 17.20 0.72 4.35
N ALA A 94 18.22 1.57 4.42
CA ALA A 94 18.60 2.24 5.67
C ALA A 94 17.52 3.20 6.20
N PHE A 95 16.75 3.83 5.29
CA PHE A 95 15.59 4.63 5.65
C PHE A 95 14.49 3.75 6.25
N LEU A 96 14.15 2.62 5.62
CA LEU A 96 13.09 1.70 6.09
C LEU A 96 13.41 1.08 7.46
N GLU A 97 14.69 0.82 7.77
CA GLU A 97 15.11 0.32 9.09
C GLU A 97 14.72 1.24 10.26
N LYS A 98 14.50 2.53 10.01
CA LYS A 98 14.19 3.55 11.02
C LYS A 98 12.81 4.18 10.83
N ARG A 99 12.02 3.67 9.86
CA ARG A 99 10.81 4.35 9.38
C ARG A 99 9.65 4.29 10.37
N PHE A 100 9.59 3.25 11.19
CA PHE A 100 8.44 3.01 12.05
C PHE A 100 8.74 3.36 13.51
N PRO A 101 8.07 4.41 14.06
CA PRO A 101 8.27 4.83 15.45
C PRO A 101 7.57 3.93 16.45
N GLN A 102 6.71 3.01 15.99
CA GLN A 102 5.97 2.08 16.83
C GLN A 102 6.93 1.18 17.60
N LYS A 103 6.61 0.94 18.88
CA LYS A 103 7.37 0.03 19.73
C LYS A 103 7.26 -1.42 19.23
N GLU A 104 8.19 -2.25 19.65
CA GLU A 104 8.15 -3.69 19.43
C GLU A 104 6.83 -4.27 19.92
N GLY A 105 6.20 -5.11 19.09
CA GLY A 105 4.95 -5.78 19.42
C GLY A 105 3.75 -4.85 19.67
N ALA A 106 3.81 -3.59 19.21
CA ALA A 106 2.75 -2.60 19.50
C ALA A 106 1.59 -2.61 18.48
N VAL A 107 1.68 -3.39 17.41
CA VAL A 107 0.71 -3.41 16.30
C VAL A 107 0.02 -4.76 16.24
N ASP A 108 -1.31 -4.77 16.20
CA ASP A 108 -2.14 -5.98 16.12
C ASP A 108 -2.33 -6.48 14.70
N GLY A 109 -2.37 -5.57 13.74
CA GLY A 109 -2.54 -5.89 12.32
C GLY A 109 -1.74 -4.98 11.40
N ILE A 110 -1.28 -5.52 10.27
CA ILE A 110 -0.57 -4.77 9.23
C ILE A 110 -1.23 -5.02 7.88
N LEU A 111 -1.59 -3.95 7.18
CA LEU A 111 -1.99 -3.94 5.78
C LEU A 111 -0.76 -3.60 4.95
N CYS A 112 -0.09 -4.62 4.44
CA CYS A 112 1.10 -4.45 3.58
C CYS A 112 0.73 -4.26 2.11
N TRP A 113 -0.50 -4.67 1.73
CA TRP A 113 -0.99 -4.65 0.35
C TRP A 113 0.00 -5.35 -0.60
N ASP A 114 0.27 -4.79 -1.77
CA ASP A 114 1.28 -5.28 -2.73
C ASP A 114 2.62 -4.54 -2.63
N MET A 115 2.90 -3.90 -1.48
CA MET A 115 4.08 -3.04 -1.29
C MET A 115 5.41 -3.76 -1.55
N LEU A 116 5.52 -5.03 -1.14
CA LEU A 116 6.74 -5.82 -1.31
C LEU A 116 7.11 -6.06 -2.78
N ASP A 117 6.14 -6.03 -3.69
CA ASP A 117 6.38 -6.19 -5.13
C ASP A 117 7.18 -5.02 -5.75
N TYR A 118 7.19 -3.86 -5.11
CA TYR A 118 7.87 -2.65 -5.61
C TYR A 118 9.28 -2.46 -5.08
N LEU A 119 9.67 -3.26 -4.09
CA LEU A 119 10.98 -3.18 -3.43
C LEU A 119 11.97 -4.18 -4.04
N ASP A 120 13.23 -3.77 -4.11
CA ASP A 120 14.28 -4.74 -4.32
C ASP A 120 14.50 -5.59 -3.06
N ARG A 121 15.32 -6.63 -3.18
CA ARG A 121 15.54 -7.60 -2.10
C ARG A 121 16.02 -6.94 -0.80
N ARG A 122 16.93 -5.97 -0.87
CA ARG A 122 17.50 -5.30 0.32
C ARG A 122 16.45 -4.45 1.04
N ALA A 123 15.71 -3.64 0.29
CA ALA A 123 14.63 -2.83 0.83
C ALA A 123 13.48 -3.68 1.37
N ALA A 124 13.11 -4.77 0.68
CA ALA A 124 12.09 -5.70 1.14
C ALA A 124 12.50 -6.40 2.45
N GLN A 125 13.77 -6.79 2.61
CA GLN A 125 14.28 -7.38 3.84
C GLN A 125 14.28 -6.37 4.99
N ALA A 126 14.69 -5.12 4.75
CA ALA A 126 14.66 -4.05 5.74
C ALA A 126 13.21 -3.76 6.20
N LEU A 127 12.27 -3.66 5.26
CA LEU A 127 10.86 -3.50 5.58
C LEU A 127 10.34 -4.70 6.39
N ALA A 128 10.56 -5.92 5.93
CA ALA A 128 10.10 -7.13 6.61
C ALA A 128 10.62 -7.23 8.05
N GLY A 129 11.89 -6.88 8.28
CA GLY A 129 12.47 -6.82 9.63
C GLY A 129 11.73 -5.83 10.54
N GLN A 130 11.36 -4.66 10.02
CA GLN A 130 10.60 -3.69 10.79
C GLN A 130 9.15 -4.13 11.04
N LEU A 131 8.49 -4.72 10.04
CA LEU A 131 7.13 -5.23 10.21
C LEU A 131 7.09 -6.35 11.25
N THR A 132 8.08 -7.24 11.24
CA THR A 132 8.23 -8.28 12.26
C THR A 132 8.46 -7.69 13.66
N ARG A 133 9.26 -6.64 13.77
CA ARG A 133 9.53 -5.96 15.04
C ARG A 133 8.28 -5.32 15.63
N VAL A 134 7.51 -4.60 14.83
CA VAL A 134 6.35 -3.85 15.34
C VAL A 134 5.11 -4.70 15.52
N LEU A 135 4.97 -5.80 14.76
CA LEU A 135 3.85 -6.73 14.87
C LEU A 135 4.00 -7.54 16.13
N ARG A 136 2.94 -7.58 16.93
CA ARG A 136 2.91 -8.39 18.14
C ARG A 136 2.87 -9.89 17.82
N PRO A 137 3.29 -10.75 18.76
CA PRO A 137 3.01 -12.18 18.68
C PRO A 137 1.52 -12.42 18.46
N ASP A 138 1.16 -13.34 17.56
CA ASP A 138 -0.22 -13.63 17.12
C ASP A 138 -0.93 -12.46 16.42
N GLY A 139 -0.22 -11.42 16.03
CA GLY A 139 -0.70 -10.38 15.13
C GLY A 139 -0.92 -10.90 13.71
N ALA A 140 -1.66 -10.16 12.91
CA ALA A 140 -1.98 -10.54 11.54
C ALA A 140 -1.35 -9.57 10.53
N LEU A 141 -0.81 -10.12 9.43
CA LEU A 141 -0.34 -9.34 8.29
C LEU A 141 -1.12 -9.75 7.03
N LEU A 142 -1.68 -8.78 6.32
CA LEU A 142 -2.30 -8.97 5.01
C LEU A 142 -1.35 -8.43 3.95
N ALA A 143 -0.90 -9.28 3.03
CA ALA A 143 -0.11 -8.92 1.87
C ALA A 143 -0.66 -9.57 0.61
N PHE A 144 -0.51 -8.88 -0.52
CA PHE A 144 -0.78 -9.39 -1.85
C PHE A 144 0.50 -9.45 -2.65
N PHE A 145 0.56 -10.40 -3.58
CA PHE A 145 1.68 -10.54 -4.50
C PHE A 145 1.16 -10.65 -5.93
N GLY A 146 1.71 -9.84 -6.82
CA GLY A 146 1.36 -9.89 -8.23
C GLY A 146 1.98 -11.06 -8.94
N THR A 147 1.20 -11.72 -9.80
CA THR A 147 1.66 -12.84 -10.63
C THR A 147 2.27 -12.39 -11.96
N ALA A 148 2.09 -11.12 -12.33
CA ALA A 148 2.57 -10.57 -13.58
C ALA A 148 3.21 -9.20 -13.38
N GLN A 149 4.21 -8.87 -14.22
CA GLN A 149 4.78 -7.53 -14.29
C GLN A 149 3.98 -6.69 -15.30
N PRO A 150 3.36 -5.58 -14.88
CA PRO A 150 2.76 -4.64 -15.81
C PRO A 150 3.84 -4.03 -16.72
N ARG A 151 3.49 -3.75 -17.97
CA ARG A 151 4.40 -3.05 -18.91
C ARG A 151 4.73 -1.62 -18.48
N GLU A 152 3.81 -1.00 -17.73
CA GLU A 152 3.95 0.38 -17.24
C GLU A 152 4.16 0.37 -15.72
N ALA A 153 4.94 1.35 -15.24
CA ALA A 153 5.11 1.57 -13.83
C ALA A 153 3.79 2.11 -13.23
N ARG A 154 3.14 1.30 -12.44
CA ARG A 154 1.87 1.61 -11.75
C ARG A 154 1.90 1.09 -10.33
N TYR A 155 1.20 1.79 -9.44
CA TYR A 155 0.87 1.28 -8.10
C TYR A 155 -0.63 1.16 -7.92
N THR A 156 -1.06 0.38 -6.95
CA THR A 156 -2.47 0.07 -6.71
C THR A 156 -2.94 0.66 -5.38
N LYS A 157 -4.09 1.33 -5.40
CA LYS A 157 -4.85 1.64 -4.18
C LYS A 157 -5.94 0.60 -4.01
N TYR A 158 -5.98 0.00 -2.82
CA TYR A 158 -7.00 -0.96 -2.44
C TYR A 158 -8.05 -0.27 -1.58
N ILE A 159 -9.32 -0.43 -1.94
CA ILE A 159 -10.47 0.18 -1.28
C ILE A 159 -11.33 -0.94 -0.73
N ILE A 160 -11.55 -0.97 0.56
CA ILE A 160 -12.41 -1.95 1.21
C ILE A 160 -13.85 -1.61 0.89
N VAL A 161 -14.56 -2.56 0.27
CA VAL A 161 -16.00 -2.44 -0.03
C VAL A 161 -16.81 -3.06 1.11
N ASN A 162 -16.38 -4.21 1.60
CA ASN A 162 -16.90 -4.91 2.77
C ASN A 162 -15.88 -5.97 3.24
N GLU A 163 -16.24 -6.79 4.19
CA GLU A 163 -15.35 -7.78 4.82
C GLU A 163 -14.71 -8.80 3.87
N VAL A 164 -15.20 -8.94 2.64
CA VAL A 164 -14.71 -9.93 1.67
C VAL A 164 -14.38 -9.34 0.32
N ASN A 165 -14.79 -8.12 0.03
CA ASN A 165 -14.64 -7.51 -1.28
C ASN A 165 -13.73 -6.29 -1.20
N LEU A 166 -12.76 -6.26 -2.10
CA LEU A 166 -11.89 -5.12 -2.35
C LEU A 166 -12.15 -4.58 -3.75
N ARG A 167 -12.13 -3.27 -3.88
CA ARG A 167 -12.02 -2.55 -5.14
C ARG A 167 -10.59 -2.08 -5.28
N TYR A 168 -10.05 -2.08 -6.48
CA TYR A 168 -8.71 -1.55 -6.69
C TYR A 168 -8.68 -0.53 -7.82
N ARG A 169 -7.79 0.44 -7.69
CA ARG A 169 -7.54 1.47 -8.69
C ARG A 169 -6.04 1.64 -8.88
N THR A 170 -5.60 1.66 -10.13
CA THR A 170 -4.18 1.82 -10.47
C THR A 170 -3.85 3.25 -10.83
N TYR A 171 -2.66 3.68 -10.43
CA TYR A 171 -2.10 5.01 -10.68
C TYR A 171 -0.70 4.90 -11.26
N ALA A 172 -0.26 5.93 -11.99
CA ALA A 172 1.12 6.01 -12.46
C ALA A 172 2.09 6.05 -11.28
N ALA A 173 3.23 5.39 -11.43
CA ALA A 173 4.29 5.33 -10.41
C ALA A 173 5.65 5.67 -11.04
N ALA A 174 6.59 6.13 -10.22
CA ALA A 174 7.97 6.36 -10.67
C ALA A 174 8.73 5.03 -10.86
N ARG A 175 8.31 3.97 -10.16
CA ARG A 175 8.89 2.61 -10.27
C ARG A 175 7.78 1.57 -10.34
N GLY A 176 7.90 0.65 -11.28
CA GLY A 176 7.00 -0.51 -11.37
C GLY A 176 7.38 -1.62 -10.41
N ARG A 177 6.57 -2.69 -10.41
CA ARG A 177 6.86 -3.90 -9.65
C ARG A 177 8.21 -4.48 -10.09
N GLN A 178 8.98 -4.93 -9.13
CA GLN A 178 10.24 -5.63 -9.38
C GLN A 178 9.95 -7.08 -9.78
N ALA A 179 10.90 -7.73 -10.44
CA ALA A 179 10.75 -9.15 -10.74
C ALA A 179 10.54 -9.91 -9.43
N ALA A 180 9.47 -10.71 -9.38
CA ALA A 180 9.24 -11.58 -8.25
C ALA A 180 10.52 -12.39 -7.98
N CYS A 181 10.99 -12.36 -6.74
CA CYS A 181 12.04 -13.27 -6.31
C CYS A 181 11.44 -14.67 -6.44
N SER A 182 11.76 -15.38 -7.52
CA SER A 182 11.25 -16.71 -7.79
C SER A 182 11.81 -17.66 -6.72
N THR A 183 11.09 -17.82 -5.63
CA THR A 183 11.20 -19.03 -4.84
C THR A 183 10.48 -20.09 -5.66
N ALA A 184 11.26 -20.82 -6.45
CA ALA A 184 10.81 -22.05 -7.06
C ALA A 184 10.40 -23.00 -5.93
N THR A 185 9.10 -23.13 -5.70
CA THR A 185 8.55 -24.32 -5.07
C THR A 185 7.15 -24.55 -5.62
N SER A 186 7.04 -25.68 -6.24
CA SER A 186 5.91 -26.37 -6.84
C SER A 186 4.59 -26.27 -6.13
N SER A 187 3.54 -26.37 -6.97
CA SER A 187 2.14 -26.77 -6.70
C SER A 187 1.18 -25.68 -6.24
N GLY A 188 0.40 -25.29 -7.21
CA GLY A 188 -1.04 -24.96 -7.21
C GLY A 188 -1.70 -24.51 -5.91
N SER A 189 -1.85 -23.20 -5.75
CA SER A 189 -2.98 -22.63 -5.02
C SER A 189 -3.01 -21.11 -5.17
N SER A 190 -4.21 -20.56 -5.13
CA SER A 190 -4.62 -19.15 -5.22
C SER A 190 -3.64 -18.14 -4.62
N PRO A 191 -3.55 -16.92 -5.20
CA PRO A 191 -2.59 -15.87 -4.80
C PRO A 191 -2.89 -15.17 -3.47
N ASP A 192 -3.72 -15.74 -2.62
CA ASP A 192 -4.11 -15.15 -1.34
C ASP A 192 -3.24 -15.73 -0.22
N CYS A 193 -2.14 -15.06 0.11
CA CYS A 193 -1.28 -15.48 1.21
C CYS A 193 -1.55 -14.63 2.46
N VAL A 194 -2.30 -15.18 3.41
CA VAL A 194 -2.27 -14.70 4.81
C VAL A 194 -1.15 -15.47 5.50
N SER A 195 0.00 -14.82 5.68
CA SER A 195 1.10 -15.42 6.43
C SER A 195 0.94 -15.07 7.91
N ARG A 196 0.67 -16.08 8.74
CA ARG A 196 0.99 -15.98 10.19
C ARG A 196 2.49 -16.17 10.31
N ILE A 197 3.17 -15.25 10.97
CA ILE A 197 4.56 -15.43 11.36
C ILE A 197 4.55 -16.44 12.51
N PRO A 198 5.25 -17.58 12.41
CA PRO A 198 5.32 -18.53 13.52
C PRO A 198 6.02 -17.88 14.70
N SER A 199 5.46 -18.07 15.89
CA SER A 199 6.12 -17.74 17.16
C SER A 199 7.40 -18.60 17.30
N PHE A 200 8.54 -17.94 17.49
CA PHE A 200 9.78 -18.56 17.97
C PHE A 200 9.82 -18.52 19.49
#